data_831511fc0c5d33e8d0c24fba9d76fb6e
#
_entry.id   831511fc0c5d33e8d0c24fba9d76fb6e
#
_cell.length_a   1.000
_cell.length_b   1.000
_cell.length_c   1.000
_cell.angle_alpha   90.00
_cell.angle_beta   90.00
_cell.angle_gamma   90.00
#
_symmetry.space_group_name_H-M   'P 1'
#
loop_
_entity.id
_entity.type
_entity.pdbx_description
1 polymer ?
#
loop_
_entity_poly.entity_id
_entity_poly.type
_entity_poly.pdbx_seq_one_letter_code
_entity_poly.pdbx_strand_id
1 'polypeptide(L)'
;MNIKHILLVGGALIASVMGLSSCSNPDREISTDTQMNDVISDERPNVVIFYVDDLGYGDLSSYGMTAIETPNVDALAAEGIKFTDAHSTAATCTPSRYSMLTGQYAFRNNAAILPGDAPLIIDHTKPTLPKMFQRAGYTTGVVGKWHLGLGDGFVDWNKDVKPGPIELGFDYSFLMPATGDRVPTVFLENHNVVNLDPNDPITVSYEKRIGQRPVGTESPETLKQTADLQHSATVVNGISRIGWMAGGKSAEWVDEDIPLVFTDKAISFIQENKNQPFMLYFPFHDIHVPRVPNKMFAGKSGMGPRGDAILQMDWMTGRIVDELKKQGLYDNTLIVFSSDNGPVMDDGYNDQAEELRGDHDPAGGFKGGKYSAYEAGTRVPMIVTYPNGLIQNGESDALLSHIDLYASFAELIGATLERGAASDSVNVLPALLDSRLSARQEMLEESFTLSLRSGDWKYIEPFNGQTPDWLVNKTAIANGLQTSAQLFDLSQDKFEKNNVAEQHPELVAKFQARLNAIKK
;
A
#
# COMPACT_ATOMS: atom_id res chain seq x y z
N MET A 1 63.83 44.06 21.96
CA MET A 1 63.67 45.40 22.61
C MET A 1 62.43 45.31 23.44
N ASN A 2 62.56 45.00 24.73
CA ASN A 2 62.37 45.90 25.89
C ASN A 2 60.88 46.23 26.05
N ILE A 3 60.22 46.09 27.17
CA ILE A 3 60.50 45.95 28.61
C ILE A 3 59.18 46.14 29.31
N LYS A 4 58.75 45.30 30.26
CA LYS A 4 58.45 45.51 31.68
C LYS A 4 57.34 46.59 31.99
N HIS A 5 56.51 46.50 33.00
CA HIS A 5 56.54 46.07 34.41
C HIS A 5 55.10 46.03 34.96
N ILE A 6 54.66 45.09 35.82
CA ILE A 6 54.73 45.03 37.30
C ILE A 6 53.76 45.99 37.99
N LEU A 7 52.86 45.61 38.90
CA LEU A 7 52.82 45.14 40.30
C LEU A 7 51.34 45.06 40.78
N LEU A 8 50.86 44.01 41.42
CA LEU A 8 50.80 43.71 42.88
C LEU A 8 49.81 44.61 43.64
N VAL A 9 48.86 44.13 44.49
CA VAL A 9 48.90 43.47 45.78
C VAL A 9 47.52 43.31 46.38
N GLY A 10 47.30 42.25 47.14
CA GLY A 10 46.42 42.14 48.32
C GLY A 10 45.13 41.35 48.08
N GLY A 11 44.85 40.22 48.58
CA GLY A 11 45.24 39.55 49.81
C GLY A 11 44.07 39.50 50.79
N ALA A 12 43.33 38.36 50.88
CA ALA A 12 42.75 37.88 52.13
C ALA A 12 42.29 36.43 52.01
N LEU A 13 42.91 35.58 52.82
CA LEU A 13 42.49 34.20 53.12
C LEU A 13 41.22 34.22 53.98
N ILE A 14 40.27 33.31 53.68
CA ILE A 14 39.56 32.56 54.72
C ILE A 14 39.28 31.16 54.19
N ALA A 15 39.72 30.17 54.94
CA ALA A 15 39.48 28.76 54.76
C ALA A 15 38.09 28.39 55.33
N SER A 16 37.39 27.45 54.68
CA SER A 16 36.71 26.38 55.42
C SER A 16 35.93 25.41 54.56
N VAL A 17 36.23 24.15 54.77
CA VAL A 17 35.37 22.95 54.83
C VAL A 17 34.96 22.29 53.53
N MET A 18 35.51 21.09 53.36
CA MET A 18 35.11 20.01 52.42
C MET A 18 33.64 19.63 52.62
N GLY A 19 32.90 19.56 51.50
CA GLY A 19 31.68 18.83 51.35
C GLY A 19 31.68 18.14 50.02
N LEU A 20 31.97 16.82 50.01
CA LEU A 20 31.77 15.96 48.89
C LEU A 20 30.28 15.87 48.61
N SER A 21 29.84 16.41 47.50
CA SER A 21 28.50 16.21 46.97
C SER A 21 28.65 15.64 45.55
N SER A 22 28.24 14.41 45.41
CA SER A 22 28.12 13.70 44.14
C SER A 22 27.09 14.45 43.26
N CYS A 23 27.54 14.97 42.14
CA CYS A 23 26.66 15.41 41.06
C CYS A 23 26.11 14.19 40.32
N SER A 24 24.95 13.71 40.69
CA SER A 24 24.08 12.96 39.80
C SER A 24 23.50 13.93 38.77
N ASN A 25 23.78 13.71 37.49
CA ASN A 25 23.08 14.35 36.40
C ASN A 25 21.58 13.97 36.51
N PRO A 26 20.67 14.90 36.48
CA PRO A 26 19.28 14.56 36.26
C PRO A 26 19.14 14.21 34.78
N ASP A 27 18.75 12.95 34.52
CA ASP A 27 18.23 12.53 33.25
C ASP A 27 17.16 13.52 32.81
N ARG A 28 17.40 14.20 31.71
CA ARG A 28 16.41 15.00 31.03
C ARG A 28 15.50 14.00 30.31
N GLU A 29 14.49 13.48 30.99
CA GLU A 29 13.31 12.98 30.33
C GLU A 29 12.73 14.15 29.51
N ILE A 30 12.97 14.12 28.21
CA ILE A 30 12.26 14.97 27.27
C ILE A 30 10.84 14.42 27.28
N SER A 31 9.92 15.14 27.89
CA SER A 31 8.51 14.81 27.83
C SER A 31 8.05 14.97 26.36
N THR A 32 8.00 13.87 25.65
CA THR A 32 7.52 13.78 24.27
C THR A 32 6.05 14.20 24.13
N ASP A 33 5.28 14.15 25.21
CA ASP A 33 3.86 14.52 25.21
C ASP A 33 3.59 16.03 25.01
N THR A 34 4.49 16.90 25.40
CA THR A 34 4.23 18.35 25.33
C THR A 34 4.52 18.94 23.95
N GLN A 35 5.44 18.35 23.18
CA GLN A 35 5.77 18.86 21.83
C GLN A 35 4.81 18.38 20.73
N MET A 36 4.18 17.22 20.89
CA MET A 36 3.21 16.73 19.90
C MET A 36 1.89 17.50 19.92
N ASN A 37 1.44 17.97 21.08
CA ASN A 37 0.19 18.71 21.17
C ASN A 37 0.25 20.14 20.60
N ASP A 38 1.45 20.71 20.43
CA ASP A 38 1.61 22.08 19.90
C ASP A 38 1.74 22.12 18.35
N VAL A 39 1.87 20.97 17.68
CA VAL A 39 2.09 20.90 16.24
C VAL A 39 0.81 20.56 15.46
N ILE A 40 -0.16 19.90 16.09
CA ILE A 40 -1.46 19.64 15.46
C ILE A 40 -2.25 20.94 15.47
N SER A 41 -2.47 21.54 14.29
CA SER A 41 -3.31 22.73 14.15
C SER A 41 -4.70 22.48 14.77
N ASP A 42 -5.37 23.54 15.27
CA ASP A 42 -6.76 23.47 15.77
C ASP A 42 -7.75 22.93 14.71
N GLU A 43 -7.33 22.87 13.44
CA GLU A 43 -8.09 22.33 12.34
C GLU A 43 -7.71 20.86 12.08
N ARG A 44 -8.67 19.97 12.17
CA ARG A 44 -8.51 18.53 11.86
C ARG A 44 -7.99 18.32 10.44
N PRO A 45 -6.87 17.60 10.23
CA PRO A 45 -6.28 17.42 8.91
C PRO A 45 -7.16 16.55 8.00
N ASN A 46 -7.15 16.82 6.71
CA ASN A 46 -7.59 15.82 5.74
C ASN A 46 -6.58 14.67 5.65
N VAL A 47 -7.04 13.52 5.20
CA VAL A 47 -6.17 12.36 4.95
C VAL A 47 -6.41 11.85 3.52
N VAL A 48 -5.34 11.72 2.74
CA VAL A 48 -5.36 11.09 1.41
C VAL A 48 -4.40 9.91 1.41
N ILE A 49 -4.89 8.75 1.01
CA ILE A 49 -4.10 7.52 0.89
C ILE A 49 -4.03 7.14 -0.58
N PHE A 50 -2.90 7.36 -1.21
CA PHE A 50 -2.54 6.85 -2.53
C PHE A 50 -1.98 5.43 -2.37
N TYR A 51 -2.69 4.43 -2.87
CA TYR A 51 -2.34 3.03 -2.69
C TYR A 51 -2.21 2.34 -4.04
N VAL A 52 -0.99 2.29 -4.56
CA VAL A 52 -0.69 1.79 -5.90
C VAL A 52 -0.73 0.27 -5.91
N ASP A 53 -1.03 -0.32 -7.05
CA ASP A 53 -1.14 -1.77 -7.25
C ASP A 53 0.12 -2.29 -7.95
N ASP A 54 0.82 -3.24 -7.32
CA ASP A 54 2.03 -3.88 -7.87
C ASP A 54 3.25 -2.95 -8.09
N LEU A 55 3.30 -1.77 -7.47
CA LEU A 55 4.43 -0.86 -7.60
C LEU A 55 5.61 -1.32 -6.75
N GLY A 56 6.74 -1.58 -7.39
CA GLY A 56 7.94 -2.02 -6.71
C GLY A 56 8.69 -0.91 -5.97
N TYR A 57 9.53 -1.32 -5.01
CA TYR A 57 10.38 -0.41 -4.26
C TYR A 57 11.27 0.47 -5.17
N GLY A 58 11.77 -0.10 -6.28
CA GLY A 58 12.64 0.57 -7.23
C GLY A 58 11.92 1.33 -8.36
N ASP A 59 10.60 1.39 -8.37
CA ASP A 59 9.82 1.93 -9.50
C ASP A 59 9.61 3.45 -9.49
N LEU A 60 10.20 4.17 -8.55
CA LEU A 60 10.14 5.63 -8.46
C LEU A 60 11.52 6.26 -8.58
N SER A 61 11.61 7.43 -9.22
CA SER A 61 12.90 8.13 -9.35
C SER A 61 13.48 8.53 -7.99
N SER A 62 12.66 8.91 -7.01
CA SER A 62 13.10 9.14 -5.62
C SER A 62 13.62 7.89 -4.91
N TYR A 63 13.31 6.68 -5.40
CA TYR A 63 13.80 5.40 -4.89
C TYR A 63 14.88 4.75 -5.77
N GLY A 64 15.41 5.49 -6.75
CA GLY A 64 16.56 5.10 -7.54
C GLY A 64 16.27 4.67 -8.98
N MET A 65 15.02 4.75 -9.45
CA MET A 65 14.72 4.57 -10.87
C MET A 65 15.38 5.65 -11.72
N THR A 66 16.07 5.24 -12.77
CA THR A 66 16.74 6.15 -13.70
C THR A 66 16.19 6.09 -15.12
N ALA A 67 15.31 5.14 -15.40
CA ALA A 67 14.77 4.91 -16.74
C ALA A 67 13.66 5.89 -17.10
N ILE A 68 12.85 6.32 -16.13
CA ILE A 68 11.81 7.35 -16.27
C ILE A 68 11.80 8.23 -15.01
N GLU A 69 11.19 9.40 -15.11
CA GLU A 69 11.01 10.31 -13.98
C GLU A 69 9.56 10.25 -13.46
N THR A 70 9.41 10.36 -12.13
CA THR A 70 8.11 10.42 -11.43
C THR A 70 8.00 11.75 -10.65
N PRO A 71 7.97 12.90 -11.35
CA PRO A 71 8.18 14.21 -10.72
C PRO A 71 7.11 14.59 -9.70
N ASN A 72 5.88 14.10 -9.84
CA ASN A 72 4.80 14.42 -8.90
C ASN A 72 4.95 13.67 -7.58
N VAL A 73 5.31 12.38 -7.64
CA VAL A 73 5.61 11.58 -6.44
C VAL A 73 6.92 12.03 -5.80
N ASP A 74 7.92 12.39 -6.61
CA ASP A 74 9.19 12.92 -6.11
C ASP A 74 9.03 14.26 -5.38
N ALA A 75 8.08 15.11 -5.82
CA ALA A 75 7.74 16.33 -5.09
C ALA A 75 7.17 16.02 -3.69
N LEU A 76 6.32 15.00 -3.56
CA LEU A 76 5.84 14.55 -2.25
C LEU A 76 7.01 14.05 -1.38
N ALA A 77 7.94 13.29 -1.96
CA ALA A 77 9.11 12.80 -1.24
C ALA A 77 10.04 13.94 -0.78
N ALA A 78 10.21 14.97 -1.60
CA ALA A 78 11.05 16.13 -1.27
C ALA A 78 10.47 16.99 -0.15
N GLU A 79 9.15 17.12 -0.08
CA GLU A 79 8.43 17.88 0.95
C GLU A 79 8.14 17.04 2.20
N GLY A 80 8.19 15.70 2.10
CA GLY A 80 7.75 14.74 3.11
C GLY A 80 8.87 13.91 3.74
N ILE A 81 8.48 12.74 4.23
CA ILE A 81 9.37 11.68 4.71
C ILE A 81 9.31 10.53 3.74
N LYS A 82 10.48 10.14 3.20
CA LYS A 82 10.69 8.96 2.38
C LYS A 82 11.14 7.81 3.27
N PHE A 83 10.35 6.75 3.38
CA PHE A 83 10.70 5.58 4.19
C PHE A 83 11.42 4.53 3.35
N THR A 84 12.55 4.04 3.85
CA THR A 84 13.36 3.01 3.17
C THR A 84 13.12 1.60 3.71
N ASP A 85 12.38 1.47 4.81
CA ASP A 85 12.05 0.19 5.46
C ASP A 85 10.55 0.09 5.80
N ALA A 86 9.72 0.45 4.81
CA ALA A 86 8.27 0.34 4.90
C ALA A 86 7.75 -0.86 4.12
N HIS A 87 6.72 -1.52 4.67
CA HIS A 87 6.20 -2.77 4.15
C HIS A 87 4.68 -2.76 4.05
N SER A 88 4.16 -3.35 2.97
CA SER A 88 2.81 -3.88 2.96
C SER A 88 2.72 -5.07 3.94
N THR A 89 1.52 -5.42 4.37
CA THR A 89 1.33 -6.56 5.29
C THR A 89 1.45 -7.91 4.61
N ALA A 90 1.22 -7.93 3.30
CA ALA A 90 1.27 -9.14 2.52
C ALA A 90 1.88 -8.89 1.12
N ALA A 91 2.40 -9.95 0.52
CA ALA A 91 2.96 -9.92 -0.83
C ALA A 91 1.88 -10.06 -1.94
N THR A 92 0.62 -9.70 -1.61
CA THR A 92 -0.53 -9.76 -2.54
C THR A 92 -1.62 -8.76 -2.15
N CYS A 93 -2.41 -8.33 -3.15
CA CYS A 93 -3.36 -7.21 -3.03
C CYS A 93 -4.45 -7.39 -1.96
N THR A 94 -5.32 -8.42 -2.07
CA THR A 94 -6.47 -8.60 -1.14
C THR A 94 -6.04 -8.65 0.33
N PRO A 95 -5.04 -9.45 0.75
CA PRO A 95 -4.57 -9.50 2.13
C PRO A 95 -4.05 -8.15 2.63
N SER A 96 -3.26 -7.43 1.83
CA SER A 96 -2.73 -6.12 2.20
C SER A 96 -3.83 -5.08 2.39
N ARG A 97 -4.78 -5.01 1.44
CA ARG A 97 -5.93 -4.10 1.50
C ARG A 97 -6.83 -4.41 2.69
N TYR A 98 -7.06 -5.70 2.96
CA TYR A 98 -7.78 -6.16 4.14
C TYR A 98 -7.12 -5.65 5.42
N SER A 99 -5.82 -5.88 5.57
CA SER A 99 -5.09 -5.53 6.79
C SER A 99 -5.05 -4.02 7.03
N MET A 100 -4.86 -3.21 5.98
CA MET A 100 -4.87 -1.75 6.11
C MET A 100 -6.24 -1.23 6.57
N LEU A 101 -7.35 -1.75 6.02
CA LEU A 101 -8.69 -1.28 6.38
C LEU A 101 -9.21 -1.81 7.71
N THR A 102 -8.67 -2.91 8.22
CA THR A 102 -9.14 -3.54 9.48
C THR A 102 -8.17 -3.37 10.64
N GLY A 103 -6.89 -3.08 10.38
CA GLY A 103 -5.83 -3.12 11.40
C GLY A 103 -5.57 -4.52 11.94
N GLN A 104 -5.90 -5.57 11.16
CA GLN A 104 -5.71 -6.97 11.52
C GLN A 104 -4.98 -7.72 10.40
N TYR A 105 -4.09 -8.64 10.75
CA TYR A 105 -3.45 -9.49 9.74
C TYR A 105 -4.47 -10.36 9.01
N ALA A 106 -4.30 -10.47 7.71
CA ALA A 106 -5.25 -11.14 6.81
C ALA A 106 -5.37 -12.66 7.09
N PHE A 107 -4.31 -13.32 7.53
CA PHE A 107 -4.34 -14.75 7.89
C PHE A 107 -5.35 -15.05 9.00
N ARG A 108 -5.68 -14.11 9.88
CA ARG A 108 -6.67 -14.29 10.94
C ARG A 108 -8.08 -14.52 10.40
N ASN A 109 -8.35 -14.06 9.19
CA ASN A 109 -9.64 -14.20 8.51
C ASN A 109 -9.53 -15.02 7.20
N ASN A 110 -8.41 -15.71 6.98
CA ASN A 110 -8.12 -16.44 5.74
C ASN A 110 -8.33 -15.59 4.48
N ALA A 111 -8.03 -14.28 4.56
CA ALA A 111 -8.18 -13.37 3.45
C ALA A 111 -7.10 -13.68 2.39
N ALA A 112 -7.52 -14.24 1.28
CA ALA A 112 -6.68 -14.58 0.13
C ALA A 112 -7.13 -13.79 -1.11
N ILE A 113 -6.40 -13.91 -2.21
CA ILE A 113 -6.76 -13.30 -3.50
C ILE A 113 -8.17 -13.76 -3.90
N LEU A 114 -9.04 -12.80 -4.21
CA LEU A 114 -10.46 -13.05 -4.49
C LEU A 114 -10.77 -13.05 -5.99
N PRO A 115 -11.71 -13.89 -6.47
CA PRO A 115 -12.33 -13.72 -7.77
C PRO A 115 -13.22 -12.46 -7.81
N GLY A 116 -13.61 -12.03 -9.02
CA GLY A 116 -14.35 -10.78 -9.20
C GLY A 116 -15.81 -10.81 -8.71
N ASP A 117 -16.36 -11.99 -8.45
CA ASP A 117 -17.71 -12.22 -7.91
C ASP A 117 -17.71 -12.70 -6.45
N ALA A 118 -16.57 -12.60 -5.77
CA ALA A 118 -16.46 -13.01 -4.37
C ALA A 118 -17.34 -12.14 -3.45
N PRO A 119 -17.89 -12.71 -2.37
CA PRO A 119 -18.56 -11.94 -1.33
C PRO A 119 -17.58 -11.03 -0.59
N LEU A 120 -18.11 -9.98 0.06
CA LEU A 120 -17.32 -9.07 0.88
C LEU A 120 -16.60 -9.83 2.00
N ILE A 121 -15.24 -9.77 1.98
CA ILE A 121 -14.43 -10.54 2.95
C ILE A 121 -14.31 -9.86 4.31
N ILE A 122 -14.50 -8.54 4.35
CA ILE A 122 -14.47 -7.78 5.60
C ILE A 122 -15.85 -7.85 6.26
N ASP A 123 -15.90 -8.34 7.49
CA ASP A 123 -17.14 -8.34 8.29
C ASP A 123 -17.58 -6.88 8.54
N HIS A 124 -18.64 -6.46 7.83
CA HIS A 124 -19.16 -5.10 7.90
C HIS A 124 -19.78 -4.74 9.25
N THR A 125 -19.96 -5.69 10.17
CA THR A 125 -20.40 -5.43 11.55
C THR A 125 -19.26 -5.02 12.47
N LYS A 126 -18.00 -5.20 12.04
CA LYS A 126 -16.81 -4.90 12.82
C LYS A 126 -16.29 -3.47 12.58
N PRO A 127 -15.45 -2.96 13.50
CA PRO A 127 -14.73 -1.72 13.28
C PRO A 127 -13.84 -1.79 12.04
N THR A 128 -13.83 -0.71 11.26
CA THR A 128 -12.98 -0.52 10.09
C THR A 128 -12.37 0.88 10.11
N LEU A 129 -11.31 1.08 9.37
CA LEU A 129 -10.66 2.38 9.25
C LEU A 129 -11.64 3.50 8.82
N PRO A 130 -12.43 3.35 7.72
CA PRO A 130 -13.38 4.39 7.34
C PRO A 130 -14.48 4.64 8.38
N LYS A 131 -14.98 3.61 9.07
CA LYS A 131 -15.93 3.81 10.19
C LYS A 131 -15.34 4.64 11.33
N MET A 132 -14.06 4.45 11.62
CA MET A 132 -13.37 5.26 12.64
C MET A 132 -13.34 6.73 12.22
N PHE A 133 -12.97 7.04 10.98
CA PHE A 133 -12.99 8.41 10.45
C PHE A 133 -14.42 8.99 10.44
N GLN A 134 -15.40 8.24 9.98
CA GLN A 134 -16.80 8.67 9.94
C GLN A 134 -17.31 9.03 11.35
N ARG A 135 -17.02 8.21 12.37
CA ARG A 135 -17.37 8.52 13.76
C ARG A 135 -16.67 9.76 14.32
N ALA A 136 -15.48 10.04 13.82
CA ALA A 136 -14.77 11.28 14.16
C ALA A 136 -15.29 12.49 13.38
N GLY A 137 -16.34 12.33 12.56
CA GLY A 137 -16.99 13.40 11.80
C GLY A 137 -16.26 13.78 10.52
N TYR A 138 -15.55 12.85 9.92
CA TYR A 138 -14.96 12.98 8.57
C TYR A 138 -15.94 12.47 7.53
N THR A 139 -15.93 13.10 6.35
CA THR A 139 -16.50 12.49 5.16
C THR A 139 -15.49 11.53 4.55
N THR A 140 -15.91 10.31 4.22
CA THR A 140 -15.02 9.26 3.78
C THR A 140 -15.33 8.83 2.35
N GLY A 141 -14.31 8.73 1.51
CA GLY A 141 -14.44 8.33 0.12
C GLY A 141 -13.45 7.25 -0.29
N VAL A 142 -13.87 6.37 -1.20
CA VAL A 142 -12.99 5.45 -1.91
C VAL A 142 -13.22 5.56 -3.41
N VAL A 143 -12.12 5.76 -4.16
CA VAL A 143 -12.15 5.85 -5.63
C VAL A 143 -11.04 5.00 -6.20
N GLY A 144 -11.36 3.93 -6.92
CA GLY A 144 -10.36 3.08 -7.57
C GLY A 144 -10.62 1.58 -7.46
N LYS A 145 -9.54 0.78 -7.42
CA LYS A 145 -9.58 -0.68 -7.30
C LYS A 145 -10.07 -1.10 -5.90
N TRP A 146 -11.05 -2.00 -5.84
CA TRP A 146 -11.56 -2.52 -4.57
C TRP A 146 -10.90 -3.84 -4.15
N HIS A 147 -11.19 -4.92 -4.84
CA HIS A 147 -10.64 -6.28 -4.67
C HIS A 147 -10.78 -6.86 -3.24
N LEU A 148 -11.86 -6.54 -2.55
CA LEU A 148 -12.20 -7.06 -1.22
C LEU A 148 -13.55 -7.79 -1.20
N GLY A 149 -14.07 -8.11 -2.39
CA GLY A 149 -15.38 -8.74 -2.54
C GLY A 149 -16.54 -7.76 -2.33
N LEU A 150 -17.73 -8.19 -2.75
CA LEU A 150 -18.95 -7.40 -2.71
C LEU A 150 -20.16 -8.34 -2.47
N GLY A 151 -21.16 -7.86 -1.73
CA GLY A 151 -22.32 -8.68 -1.38
C GLY A 151 -22.02 -9.70 -0.28
N ASP A 152 -23.02 -10.51 0.05
CA ASP A 152 -22.96 -11.55 1.08
C ASP A 152 -23.08 -12.97 0.52
N GLY A 153 -22.90 -13.12 -0.80
CA GLY A 153 -23.01 -14.37 -1.54
C GLY A 153 -23.06 -14.09 -3.04
N PHE A 154 -24.09 -14.61 -3.73
CA PHE A 154 -24.29 -14.33 -5.15
C PHE A 154 -24.59 -12.84 -5.37
N VAL A 155 -23.81 -12.19 -6.24
CA VAL A 155 -23.99 -10.78 -6.59
C VAL A 155 -24.90 -10.64 -7.81
N ASP A 156 -26.05 -9.99 -7.63
CA ASP A 156 -26.89 -9.54 -8.74
C ASP A 156 -26.48 -8.15 -9.20
N TRP A 157 -25.65 -8.07 -10.23
CA TRP A 157 -25.10 -6.82 -10.77
C TRP A 157 -26.15 -5.88 -11.37
N ASN A 158 -27.42 -6.31 -11.42
CA ASN A 158 -28.54 -5.54 -11.96
C ASN A 158 -29.38 -4.86 -10.87
N LYS A 159 -28.94 -4.97 -9.62
CA LYS A 159 -29.58 -4.38 -8.43
C LYS A 159 -28.53 -3.70 -7.56
N ASP A 160 -28.95 -3.19 -6.40
CA ASP A 160 -28.03 -2.71 -5.37
C ASP A 160 -27.04 -3.80 -4.97
N VAL A 161 -25.76 -3.55 -5.20
CA VAL A 161 -24.66 -4.43 -4.80
C VAL A 161 -24.23 -4.06 -3.38
N LYS A 162 -24.65 -4.86 -2.42
CA LYS A 162 -24.37 -4.66 -0.98
C LYS A 162 -24.38 -5.98 -0.20
N PRO A 163 -23.66 -6.09 0.96
CA PRO A 163 -22.79 -5.05 1.52
C PRO A 163 -21.56 -4.77 0.64
N GLY A 164 -21.00 -3.58 0.82
CA GLY A 164 -19.82 -3.11 0.10
C GLY A 164 -19.09 -2.01 0.88
N PRO A 165 -18.38 -1.10 0.22
CA PRO A 165 -17.66 -0.02 0.90
C PRO A 165 -18.52 0.87 1.79
N ILE A 166 -19.76 1.12 1.38
CA ILE A 166 -20.69 1.96 2.15
C ILE A 166 -20.94 1.35 3.53
N GLU A 167 -21.19 0.03 3.60
CA GLU A 167 -21.40 -0.68 4.87
C GLU A 167 -20.11 -0.80 5.70
N LEU A 168 -18.96 -0.59 5.07
CA LEU A 168 -17.67 -0.50 5.78
C LEU A 168 -17.36 0.91 6.30
N GLY A 169 -18.24 1.91 6.04
CA GLY A 169 -18.12 3.26 6.55
C GLY A 169 -17.52 4.27 5.56
N PHE A 170 -17.57 4.00 4.27
CA PHE A 170 -17.36 5.03 3.25
C PHE A 170 -18.70 5.72 2.95
N ASP A 171 -18.69 7.06 2.91
CA ASP A 171 -19.87 7.86 2.52
C ASP A 171 -20.03 7.91 1.00
N TYR A 172 -18.92 7.73 0.27
CA TYR A 172 -18.90 7.68 -1.19
C TYR A 172 -17.94 6.58 -1.67
N SER A 173 -18.36 5.88 -2.73
CA SER A 173 -17.49 4.94 -3.42
C SER A 173 -17.67 4.98 -4.93
N PHE A 174 -16.55 4.93 -5.67
CA PHE A 174 -16.53 4.72 -7.11
C PHE A 174 -15.46 3.69 -7.46
N LEU A 175 -15.86 2.52 -7.88
CA LEU A 175 -14.99 1.34 -7.85
C LEU A 175 -14.83 0.64 -9.19
N MET A 176 -13.65 0.06 -9.39
CA MET A 176 -13.44 -1.18 -10.10
C MET A 176 -13.66 -2.33 -9.08
N PRO A 177 -14.63 -3.25 -9.28
CA PRO A 177 -15.00 -4.26 -8.26
C PRO A 177 -13.87 -5.17 -7.80
N ALA A 178 -13.01 -5.63 -8.73
CA ALA A 178 -11.84 -6.45 -8.42
C ALA A 178 -10.59 -5.81 -9.03
N THR A 179 -10.12 -6.35 -10.14
CA THR A 179 -8.91 -5.94 -10.88
C THR A 179 -9.21 -5.82 -12.37
N GLY A 180 -8.34 -5.16 -13.13
CA GLY A 180 -8.51 -5.00 -14.58
C GLY A 180 -8.53 -6.32 -15.36
N ASP A 181 -7.94 -7.37 -14.84
CA ASP A 181 -7.87 -8.71 -15.43
C ASP A 181 -9.09 -9.60 -15.16
N ARG A 182 -10.12 -9.10 -14.47
CA ARG A 182 -11.30 -9.86 -14.04
C ARG A 182 -12.61 -9.26 -14.53
N VAL A 183 -13.62 -10.11 -14.71
CA VAL A 183 -14.99 -9.66 -14.90
C VAL A 183 -15.70 -9.51 -13.55
N PRO A 184 -16.75 -8.63 -13.41
CA PRO A 184 -17.31 -7.77 -14.47
C PRO A 184 -16.45 -6.54 -14.74
N THR A 185 -16.47 -6.11 -16.00
CA THR A 185 -15.71 -4.95 -16.50
C THR A 185 -16.57 -3.69 -16.44
N VAL A 186 -17.05 -3.35 -15.25
CA VAL A 186 -17.97 -2.24 -15.00
C VAL A 186 -17.50 -1.40 -13.82
N PHE A 187 -17.82 -0.10 -13.82
CA PHE A 187 -17.70 0.70 -12.62
C PHE A 187 -18.95 0.54 -11.74
N LEU A 188 -18.71 0.58 -10.44
CA LEU A 188 -19.74 0.61 -9.42
C LEU A 188 -19.68 1.96 -8.69
N GLU A 189 -20.75 2.72 -8.69
CA GLU A 189 -20.87 3.96 -7.90
C GLU A 189 -21.81 3.70 -6.72
N ASN A 190 -21.29 3.79 -5.52
CA ASN A 190 -21.98 3.36 -4.30
C ASN A 190 -22.46 1.90 -4.40
N HIS A 191 -23.74 1.69 -4.60
CA HIS A 191 -24.32 0.34 -4.74
C HIS A 191 -24.67 -0.05 -6.17
N ASN A 192 -24.51 0.86 -7.15
CA ASN A 192 -25.10 0.66 -8.47
C ASN A 192 -24.04 0.59 -9.57
N VAL A 193 -24.25 -0.33 -10.51
CA VAL A 193 -23.45 -0.37 -11.73
C VAL A 193 -23.73 0.88 -12.57
N VAL A 194 -22.67 1.57 -12.95
CA VAL A 194 -22.74 2.80 -13.75
C VAL A 194 -23.18 2.47 -15.18
N ASN A 195 -24.10 3.25 -15.73
CA ASN A 195 -24.62 3.12 -17.10
C ASN A 195 -25.28 1.75 -17.41
N LEU A 196 -25.83 1.09 -16.41
CA LEU A 196 -26.54 -0.17 -16.60
C LEU A 196 -27.79 0.02 -17.49
N ASP A 197 -27.91 -0.78 -18.55
CA ASP A 197 -29.13 -0.90 -19.33
C ASP A 197 -29.97 -2.07 -18.80
N PRO A 198 -31.20 -1.82 -18.29
CA PRO A 198 -32.09 -2.89 -17.82
C PRO A 198 -32.50 -3.91 -18.91
N ASN A 199 -32.36 -3.55 -20.20
CA ASN A 199 -32.67 -4.44 -21.32
C ASN A 199 -31.46 -5.33 -21.71
N ASP A 200 -30.28 -5.06 -21.17
CA ASP A 200 -29.06 -5.85 -21.38
C ASP A 200 -28.43 -6.24 -20.03
N PRO A 201 -29.12 -7.09 -19.24
CA PRO A 201 -28.70 -7.41 -17.88
C PRO A 201 -27.36 -8.15 -17.82
N ILE A 202 -26.56 -7.80 -16.81
CA ILE A 202 -25.25 -8.38 -16.56
C ILE A 202 -25.39 -9.74 -15.88
N THR A 203 -24.69 -10.72 -16.42
CA THR A 203 -24.46 -12.02 -15.76
C THR A 203 -22.95 -12.31 -15.72
N VAL A 204 -22.46 -12.79 -14.58
CA VAL A 204 -21.05 -13.15 -14.35
C VAL A 204 -20.97 -14.60 -13.87
N SER A 205 -19.96 -15.33 -14.28
CA SER A 205 -19.65 -16.68 -13.80
C SER A 205 -18.15 -16.93 -13.78
N TYR A 206 -17.66 -17.49 -12.68
CA TYR A 206 -16.29 -18.00 -12.54
C TYR A 206 -16.21 -19.53 -12.63
N GLU A 207 -17.36 -20.20 -12.76
CA GLU A 207 -17.43 -21.66 -12.81
C GLU A 207 -17.50 -22.21 -14.25
N LYS A 208 -18.25 -21.53 -15.12
CA LYS A 208 -18.50 -22.01 -16.48
C LYS A 208 -18.72 -20.87 -17.46
N ARG A 209 -18.43 -21.15 -18.72
CA ARG A 209 -18.70 -20.22 -19.83
C ARG A 209 -20.18 -19.87 -19.91
N ILE A 210 -20.45 -18.57 -20.05
CA ILE A 210 -21.79 -18.01 -20.30
C ILE A 210 -21.71 -17.01 -21.46
N GLY A 211 -22.87 -16.72 -22.07
CA GLY A 211 -22.97 -15.72 -23.15
C GLY A 211 -22.28 -16.10 -24.45
N GLN A 212 -22.11 -15.10 -25.33
CA GLN A 212 -21.56 -15.27 -26.69
C GLN A 212 -20.36 -14.34 -26.96
N ARG A 213 -19.76 -13.76 -25.90
CA ARG A 213 -18.58 -12.89 -26.08
C ARG A 213 -17.41 -13.66 -26.65
N PRO A 214 -16.51 -13.02 -27.41
CA PRO A 214 -15.27 -13.63 -27.85
C PRO A 214 -14.47 -14.17 -26.66
N VAL A 215 -13.70 -15.21 -26.89
CA VAL A 215 -12.82 -15.88 -25.93
C VAL A 215 -11.39 -15.67 -26.38
N GLY A 216 -10.49 -15.32 -25.46
CA GLY A 216 -9.12 -14.97 -25.79
C GLY A 216 -8.37 -16.05 -26.58
N THR A 217 -8.57 -17.33 -26.23
CA THR A 217 -7.97 -18.47 -26.96
C THR A 217 -8.60 -18.76 -28.33
N GLU A 218 -9.86 -18.34 -28.53
CA GLU A 218 -10.62 -18.60 -29.77
C GLU A 218 -10.53 -17.43 -30.77
N SER A 219 -10.21 -16.22 -30.29
CA SER A 219 -10.22 -14.99 -31.10
C SER A 219 -8.97 -14.12 -30.86
N PRO A 220 -7.76 -14.67 -30.98
CA PRO A 220 -6.52 -13.96 -30.67
C PRO A 220 -6.30 -12.71 -31.53
N GLU A 221 -6.88 -12.66 -32.72
CA GLU A 221 -6.84 -11.50 -33.63
C GLU A 221 -7.60 -10.26 -33.10
N THR A 222 -8.44 -10.45 -32.11
CA THR A 222 -9.21 -9.34 -31.48
C THR A 222 -8.48 -8.71 -30.29
N LEU A 223 -7.35 -9.30 -29.86
CA LEU A 223 -6.66 -8.93 -28.64
C LEU A 223 -5.66 -7.79 -28.86
N LYS A 224 -5.69 -6.80 -27.99
CA LYS A 224 -4.64 -5.75 -27.84
C LYS A 224 -3.37 -6.34 -27.22
N GLN A 225 -3.54 -7.29 -26.30
CA GLN A 225 -2.47 -8.04 -25.63
C GLN A 225 -2.89 -9.51 -25.55
N THR A 226 -1.99 -10.43 -25.86
CA THR A 226 -2.21 -11.85 -25.59
C THR A 226 -2.02 -12.15 -24.11
N ALA A 227 -2.66 -13.21 -23.63
CA ALA A 227 -2.62 -13.60 -22.23
C ALA A 227 -2.41 -15.13 -22.08
N ASP A 228 -2.07 -15.56 -20.88
CA ASP A 228 -2.02 -16.96 -20.51
C ASP A 228 -3.44 -17.59 -20.47
N LEU A 229 -3.52 -18.90 -20.24
CA LEU A 229 -4.81 -19.60 -20.22
C LEU A 229 -5.76 -19.11 -19.11
N GLN A 230 -5.22 -18.68 -17.97
CA GLN A 230 -6.03 -18.18 -16.85
C GLN A 230 -6.74 -16.88 -17.22
N HIS A 231 -6.09 -16.02 -17.99
CA HIS A 231 -6.57 -14.70 -18.41
C HIS A 231 -7.23 -14.71 -19.80
N SER A 232 -7.55 -15.87 -20.34
CA SER A 232 -8.03 -16.01 -21.73
C SER A 232 -9.52 -16.33 -21.87
N ALA A 233 -10.37 -16.00 -20.86
CA ALA A 233 -11.81 -16.21 -20.97
C ALA A 233 -12.50 -15.04 -21.72
N THR A 234 -13.39 -14.28 -21.09
CA THR A 234 -14.17 -13.23 -21.77
C THR A 234 -13.31 -12.09 -22.31
N VAL A 235 -13.50 -11.73 -23.59
CA VAL A 235 -12.88 -10.54 -24.20
C VAL A 235 -13.83 -9.34 -24.11
N VAL A 236 -13.32 -8.24 -23.54
CA VAL A 236 -13.96 -6.90 -23.51
C VAL A 236 -12.92 -5.87 -23.92
N ASN A 237 -13.24 -4.96 -24.82
CA ASN A 237 -12.34 -3.93 -25.36
C ASN A 237 -11.01 -4.46 -25.92
N GLY A 238 -10.99 -5.69 -26.44
CA GLY A 238 -9.77 -6.30 -26.95
C GLY A 238 -8.84 -6.83 -25.86
N ILE A 239 -9.31 -6.95 -24.63
CA ILE A 239 -8.59 -7.57 -23.50
C ILE A 239 -9.38 -8.80 -23.05
N SER A 240 -8.72 -9.96 -23.04
CA SER A 240 -9.26 -11.18 -22.44
C SER A 240 -9.06 -11.17 -20.92
N ARG A 241 -9.98 -11.75 -20.16
CA ARG A 241 -10.02 -11.65 -18.70
C ARG A 241 -10.34 -12.98 -18.04
N ILE A 242 -10.08 -13.07 -16.75
CA ILE A 242 -10.49 -14.20 -15.90
C ILE A 242 -12.00 -14.11 -15.68
N GLY A 243 -12.71 -15.24 -15.88
CA GLY A 243 -14.15 -15.34 -15.70
C GLY A 243 -14.98 -15.02 -16.95
N TRP A 244 -16.27 -15.22 -16.83
CA TRP A 244 -17.25 -15.15 -17.92
C TRP A 244 -18.27 -14.07 -17.65
N MET A 245 -18.55 -13.23 -18.65
CA MET A 245 -19.53 -12.15 -18.56
C MET A 245 -20.46 -12.14 -19.79
N ALA A 246 -21.74 -11.92 -19.56
CA ALA A 246 -22.73 -11.69 -20.60
C ALA A 246 -23.55 -10.44 -20.26
N GLY A 247 -24.06 -9.76 -21.27
CA GLY A 247 -24.80 -8.50 -21.11
C GLY A 247 -23.91 -7.32 -20.68
N GLY A 248 -24.56 -6.21 -20.29
CA GLY A 248 -23.94 -5.01 -19.73
C GLY A 248 -23.09 -4.20 -20.71
N LYS A 249 -23.40 -4.21 -22.01
CA LYS A 249 -22.59 -3.54 -23.04
C LYS A 249 -22.42 -2.05 -22.79
N SER A 250 -23.46 -1.37 -22.33
CA SER A 250 -23.41 0.07 -22.03
C SER A 250 -22.64 0.44 -20.77
N ALA A 251 -22.46 -0.53 -19.86
CA ALA A 251 -21.77 -0.36 -18.58
C ALA A 251 -20.27 -0.66 -18.65
N GLU A 252 -19.80 -1.27 -19.75
CA GLU A 252 -18.38 -1.61 -19.90
C GLU A 252 -17.48 -0.38 -19.82
N TRP A 253 -16.43 -0.46 -19.03
CA TRP A 253 -15.37 0.54 -19.09
C TRP A 253 -14.53 0.44 -20.36
N VAL A 254 -13.85 1.51 -20.71
CA VAL A 254 -12.77 1.54 -21.69
C VAL A 254 -11.47 1.57 -20.90
N ASP A 255 -10.62 0.56 -21.08
CA ASP A 255 -9.42 0.37 -20.26
C ASP A 255 -8.49 1.61 -20.28
N GLU A 256 -8.29 2.20 -21.45
CA GLU A 256 -7.47 3.39 -21.62
C GLU A 256 -8.02 4.64 -20.89
N ASP A 257 -9.30 4.66 -20.56
CA ASP A 257 -9.94 5.82 -19.93
C ASP A 257 -10.06 5.67 -18.39
N ILE A 258 -9.80 4.49 -17.83
CA ILE A 258 -9.90 4.23 -16.38
C ILE A 258 -9.14 5.28 -15.56
N PRO A 259 -7.85 5.64 -15.87
CA PRO A 259 -7.11 6.61 -15.07
C PRO A 259 -7.73 8.01 -15.08
N LEU A 260 -8.31 8.42 -16.22
CA LEU A 260 -9.00 9.70 -16.32
C LEU A 260 -10.27 9.71 -15.47
N VAL A 261 -11.08 8.65 -15.56
CA VAL A 261 -12.33 8.51 -14.81
C VAL A 261 -12.08 8.51 -13.30
N PHE A 262 -11.10 7.73 -12.82
CA PHE A 262 -10.77 7.71 -11.39
C PHE A 262 -10.22 9.05 -10.92
N THR A 263 -9.35 9.69 -11.68
CA THR A 263 -8.82 11.02 -11.33
C THR A 263 -9.92 12.06 -11.22
N ASP A 264 -10.84 12.10 -12.19
CA ASP A 264 -11.94 13.06 -12.20
C ASP A 264 -12.92 12.81 -11.02
N LYS A 265 -13.20 11.55 -10.67
CA LYS A 265 -14.04 11.19 -9.51
C LYS A 265 -13.39 11.58 -8.18
N ALA A 266 -12.08 11.38 -8.03
CA ALA A 266 -11.34 11.82 -6.85
C ALA A 266 -11.31 13.34 -6.71
N ILE A 267 -11.09 14.06 -7.82
CA ILE A 267 -11.14 15.53 -7.86
C ILE A 267 -12.54 16.03 -7.47
N SER A 268 -13.59 15.43 -8.02
CA SER A 268 -14.98 15.77 -7.67
C SER A 268 -15.25 15.56 -6.18
N PHE A 269 -14.81 14.44 -5.61
CA PHE A 269 -14.94 14.18 -4.16
C PHE A 269 -14.27 15.26 -3.32
N ILE A 270 -13.04 15.68 -3.67
CA ILE A 270 -12.32 16.76 -2.97
C ILE A 270 -13.08 18.09 -3.06
N GLN A 271 -13.57 18.44 -4.25
CA GLN A 271 -14.30 19.69 -4.48
C GLN A 271 -15.61 19.76 -3.68
N GLU A 272 -16.35 18.66 -3.61
CA GLU A 272 -17.61 18.54 -2.89
C GLU A 272 -17.42 18.60 -1.37
N ASN A 273 -16.26 18.14 -0.86
CA ASN A 273 -15.99 18.00 0.56
C ASN A 273 -14.97 19.04 1.12
N LYS A 274 -14.60 20.05 0.34
CA LYS A 274 -13.56 21.04 0.71
C LYS A 274 -13.80 21.87 1.97
N ASN A 275 -15.03 21.90 2.47
CA ASN A 275 -15.41 22.69 3.64
C ASN A 275 -15.53 21.87 4.93
N GLN A 276 -15.12 20.63 4.90
CA GLN A 276 -15.16 19.71 6.04
C GLN A 276 -14.00 18.73 5.97
N PRO A 277 -13.53 18.16 7.08
CA PRO A 277 -12.45 17.20 7.04
C PRO A 277 -12.89 15.93 6.32
N PHE A 278 -12.03 15.40 5.48
CA PHE A 278 -12.30 14.17 4.72
C PHE A 278 -11.13 13.19 4.78
N MET A 279 -11.46 11.93 4.55
CA MET A 279 -10.51 10.86 4.25
C MET A 279 -10.82 10.32 2.85
N LEU A 280 -9.84 10.39 1.95
CA LEU A 280 -9.91 9.79 0.62
C LEU A 280 -8.94 8.62 0.53
N TYR A 281 -9.47 7.42 0.34
CA TYR A 281 -8.70 6.25 -0.07
C TYR A 281 -8.74 6.17 -1.59
N PHE A 282 -7.58 6.31 -2.22
CA PHE A 282 -7.42 6.25 -3.67
C PHE A 282 -6.54 5.05 -4.04
N PRO A 283 -7.12 3.83 -4.09
CA PRO A 283 -6.42 2.65 -4.56
C PRO A 283 -6.36 2.65 -6.09
N PHE A 284 -5.16 2.86 -6.62
CA PHE A 284 -4.93 2.79 -8.06
C PHE A 284 -5.27 1.40 -8.61
N HIS A 285 -5.64 1.33 -9.89
CA HIS A 285 -5.59 0.08 -10.63
C HIS A 285 -4.22 -0.11 -11.30
N ASP A 286 -3.52 0.99 -11.60
CA ASP A 286 -2.13 0.97 -12.07
C ASP A 286 -1.20 0.53 -10.92
N ILE A 287 -0.17 -0.18 -11.22
CA ILE A 287 0.36 -0.64 -12.52
C ILE A 287 0.05 -2.14 -12.75
N HIS A 288 -1.02 -2.64 -12.17
CA HIS A 288 -1.47 -4.03 -12.33
C HIS A 288 -1.83 -4.35 -13.80
N VAL A 289 -1.68 -5.59 -14.19
CA VAL A 289 -2.11 -6.09 -15.49
C VAL A 289 -3.66 -6.12 -15.62
N PRO A 290 -4.22 -6.04 -16.85
CA PRO A 290 -3.58 -5.69 -18.13
C PRO A 290 -3.18 -4.22 -18.15
N ARG A 291 -1.97 -3.93 -18.59
CA ARG A 291 -1.48 -2.56 -18.68
C ARG A 291 -1.89 -1.99 -20.03
N VAL A 292 -2.90 -1.13 -20.01
CA VAL A 292 -3.48 -0.49 -21.20
C VAL A 292 -3.45 1.03 -21.00
N PRO A 293 -2.26 1.65 -21.05
CA PRO A 293 -2.10 3.07 -20.72
C PRO A 293 -2.90 3.97 -21.68
N ASN A 294 -3.41 5.07 -21.14
CA ASN A 294 -4.08 6.07 -21.95
C ASN A 294 -3.13 6.61 -23.04
N LYS A 295 -3.70 7.00 -24.18
CA LYS A 295 -2.94 7.56 -25.33
C LYS A 295 -2.01 8.71 -24.97
N MET A 296 -2.26 9.41 -23.86
CA MET A 296 -1.36 10.47 -23.37
C MET A 296 -0.01 9.91 -22.91
N PHE A 297 0.04 8.63 -22.49
CA PHE A 297 1.23 7.98 -21.92
C PHE A 297 1.78 6.87 -22.82
N ALA A 298 0.93 6.22 -23.60
CA ALA A 298 1.30 5.10 -24.46
C ALA A 298 2.53 5.43 -25.34
N GLY A 299 3.60 4.63 -25.21
CA GLY A 299 4.87 4.79 -25.91
C GLY A 299 5.77 5.93 -25.40
N LYS A 300 5.50 6.51 -24.21
CA LYS A 300 6.26 7.65 -23.68
C LYS A 300 7.43 7.27 -22.79
N SER A 301 7.35 6.15 -22.08
CA SER A 301 8.38 5.74 -21.12
C SER A 301 9.63 5.14 -21.75
N GLY A 302 9.49 4.54 -22.94
CA GLY A 302 10.52 3.67 -23.50
C GLY A 302 10.62 2.29 -22.86
N MET A 303 9.83 2.02 -21.81
CA MET A 303 9.79 0.76 -21.05
C MET A 303 8.50 -0.03 -21.32
N GLY A 304 7.84 0.22 -22.45
CA GLY A 304 6.58 -0.45 -22.81
C GLY A 304 5.40 -0.08 -21.89
N PRO A 305 4.29 -0.85 -21.97
CA PRO A 305 3.07 -0.55 -21.25
C PRO A 305 3.24 -0.42 -19.73
N ARG A 306 4.18 -1.17 -19.11
CA ARG A 306 4.44 -1.05 -17.67
C ARG A 306 5.05 0.30 -17.30
N GLY A 307 6.05 0.76 -18.01
CA GLY A 307 6.64 2.07 -17.78
C GLY A 307 5.66 3.22 -18.08
N ASP A 308 4.85 3.07 -19.13
CA ASP A 308 3.80 4.02 -19.46
C ASP A 308 2.73 4.11 -18.37
N ALA A 309 2.40 3.00 -17.72
CA ALA A 309 1.48 2.96 -16.58
C ALA A 309 2.07 3.64 -15.34
N ILE A 310 3.39 3.56 -15.11
CA ILE A 310 4.07 4.32 -14.04
C ILE A 310 3.99 5.83 -14.30
N LEU A 311 4.23 6.29 -15.53
CA LEU A 311 4.04 7.70 -15.90
C LEU A 311 2.61 8.18 -15.68
N GLN A 312 1.64 7.33 -16.00
CA GLN A 312 0.21 7.57 -15.82
C GLN A 312 -0.16 7.69 -14.34
N MET A 313 0.31 6.79 -13.52
CA MET A 313 0.13 6.80 -12.05
C MET A 313 0.72 8.08 -11.43
N ASP A 314 1.92 8.48 -11.82
CA ASP A 314 2.55 9.73 -11.37
C ASP A 314 1.71 10.96 -11.76
N TRP A 315 1.21 11.00 -13.01
CA TRP A 315 0.32 12.07 -13.45
C TRP A 315 -0.99 12.13 -12.67
N MET A 316 -1.64 10.99 -12.39
CA MET A 316 -2.85 10.91 -11.58
C MET A 316 -2.61 11.49 -10.19
N THR A 317 -1.49 11.10 -9.56
CA THR A 317 -1.05 11.64 -8.27
C THR A 317 -0.92 13.16 -8.32
N GLY A 318 -0.21 13.68 -9.33
CA GLY A 318 -0.03 15.13 -9.54
C GLY A 318 -1.36 15.86 -9.69
N ARG A 319 -2.29 15.34 -10.49
CA ARG A 319 -3.61 15.97 -10.72
C ARG A 319 -4.45 16.11 -9.45
N ILE A 320 -4.41 15.08 -8.58
CA ILE A 320 -5.15 15.10 -7.31
C ILE A 320 -4.47 16.07 -6.32
N VAL A 321 -3.13 16.06 -6.24
CA VAL A 321 -2.36 17.00 -5.41
C VAL A 321 -2.56 18.44 -5.87
N ASP A 322 -2.58 18.70 -7.19
CA ASP A 322 -2.86 20.02 -7.75
C ASP A 322 -4.24 20.53 -7.37
N GLU A 323 -5.25 19.63 -7.32
CA GLU A 323 -6.59 20.04 -6.87
C GLU A 323 -6.60 20.37 -5.37
N LEU A 324 -5.89 19.62 -4.51
CA LEU A 324 -5.71 19.97 -3.10
C LEU A 324 -5.07 21.36 -2.94
N LYS A 325 -4.00 21.64 -3.70
CA LYS A 325 -3.33 22.95 -3.71
C LYS A 325 -4.27 24.07 -4.20
N LYS A 326 -5.01 23.82 -5.27
CA LYS A 326 -5.97 24.78 -5.84
C LYS A 326 -7.11 25.13 -4.89
N GLN A 327 -7.57 24.17 -4.07
CA GLN A 327 -8.61 24.39 -3.07
C GLN A 327 -8.04 24.95 -1.74
N GLY A 328 -6.72 25.11 -1.61
CA GLY A 328 -6.06 25.57 -0.37
C GLY A 328 -6.07 24.55 0.76
N LEU A 329 -6.18 23.25 0.43
CA LEU A 329 -6.29 22.14 1.38
C LEU A 329 -4.96 21.42 1.62
N TYR A 330 -3.99 21.56 0.69
CA TYR A 330 -2.77 20.77 0.66
C TYR A 330 -1.98 20.85 1.96
N ASP A 331 -1.81 22.04 2.50
CA ASP A 331 -0.98 22.26 3.70
C ASP A 331 -1.57 21.57 4.94
N ASN A 332 -2.90 21.42 5.01
CA ASN A 332 -3.61 20.70 6.08
C ASN A 332 -4.12 19.32 5.61
N THR A 333 -3.37 18.66 4.75
CA THR A 333 -3.68 17.29 4.30
C THR A 333 -2.47 16.38 4.56
N LEU A 334 -2.66 15.33 5.36
CA LEU A 334 -1.71 14.25 5.46
C LEU A 334 -1.90 13.33 4.26
N ILE A 335 -0.86 13.19 3.44
CA ILE A 335 -0.83 12.33 2.26
C ILE A 335 0.08 11.14 2.55
N VAL A 336 -0.43 9.93 2.40
CA VAL A 336 0.36 8.70 2.36
C VAL A 336 0.36 8.19 0.92
N PHE A 337 1.54 7.99 0.34
CA PHE A 337 1.72 7.33 -0.94
C PHE A 337 2.47 6.01 -0.71
N SER A 338 1.91 4.89 -1.18
CA SER A 338 2.56 3.57 -1.07
C SER A 338 1.98 2.56 -2.06
N SER A 339 2.43 1.29 -2.00
CA SER A 339 1.97 0.17 -2.82
C SER A 339 1.39 -0.96 -1.97
N ASP A 340 0.45 -1.74 -2.50
CA ASP A 340 -0.19 -2.84 -1.76
C ASP A 340 0.66 -4.11 -1.67
N ASN A 341 1.61 -4.29 -2.55
CA ASN A 341 2.63 -5.36 -2.53
C ASN A 341 3.80 -4.98 -3.44
N GLY A 342 4.83 -5.80 -3.41
CA GLY A 342 5.99 -5.64 -4.28
C GLY A 342 5.69 -5.89 -5.76
N PRO A 343 6.69 -5.68 -6.64
CA PRO A 343 6.51 -5.66 -8.08
C PRO A 343 6.29 -7.03 -8.69
N VAL A 344 5.64 -7.05 -9.86
CA VAL A 344 5.59 -8.19 -10.77
C VAL A 344 5.78 -7.71 -12.20
N MET A 345 6.58 -8.42 -12.96
CA MET A 345 6.82 -8.12 -14.38
C MET A 345 5.83 -8.87 -15.26
N ASP A 346 5.81 -10.18 -15.17
CA ASP A 346 4.85 -11.05 -15.86
C ASP A 346 3.80 -11.55 -14.88
N ASP A 347 2.55 -11.13 -15.08
CA ASP A 347 1.39 -11.60 -14.32
C ASP A 347 0.27 -12.06 -15.26
N GLY A 348 0.66 -12.72 -16.36
CA GLY A 348 -0.24 -13.44 -17.26
C GLY A 348 -0.61 -12.70 -18.54
N TYR A 349 -0.13 -11.48 -18.78
CA TYR A 349 -0.31 -10.76 -20.04
C TYR A 349 1.04 -10.50 -20.72
N ASN A 350 1.08 -10.69 -22.05
CA ASN A 350 2.27 -10.43 -22.83
C ASN A 350 2.35 -8.95 -23.22
N ASP A 351 2.84 -8.13 -22.31
CA ASP A 351 3.06 -6.68 -22.51
C ASP A 351 4.55 -6.32 -22.66
N GLN A 352 5.42 -7.32 -22.76
CA GLN A 352 6.87 -7.19 -22.90
C GLN A 352 7.55 -6.45 -21.72
N ALA A 353 6.97 -6.51 -20.53
CA ALA A 353 7.51 -5.80 -19.37
C ALA A 353 8.95 -6.26 -19.03
N GLU A 354 9.24 -7.56 -19.10
CA GLU A 354 10.59 -8.10 -18.86
C GLU A 354 11.59 -7.65 -19.93
N GLU A 355 11.20 -7.67 -21.20
CA GLU A 355 12.08 -7.35 -22.33
C GLU A 355 12.38 -5.86 -22.43
N LEU A 356 11.41 -5.02 -22.08
CA LEU A 356 11.52 -3.58 -22.28
C LEU A 356 12.00 -2.81 -21.04
N ARG A 357 12.15 -3.46 -19.88
CA ARG A 357 12.65 -2.79 -18.68
C ARG A 357 14.11 -2.33 -18.76
N GLY A 358 14.91 -2.89 -19.68
CA GLY A 358 16.35 -2.64 -19.76
C GLY A 358 17.06 -3.04 -18.46
N ASP A 359 17.91 -2.16 -17.94
CA ASP A 359 18.64 -2.34 -16.67
C ASP A 359 17.82 -1.98 -15.42
N HIS A 360 16.56 -1.57 -15.60
CA HIS A 360 15.70 -1.21 -14.47
C HIS A 360 15.37 -2.43 -13.62
N ASP A 361 15.54 -2.28 -12.30
CA ASP A 361 15.16 -3.28 -11.30
C ASP A 361 14.00 -2.76 -10.44
N PRO A 362 12.76 -3.23 -10.68
CA PRO A 362 11.60 -2.77 -9.93
C PRO A 362 11.65 -3.13 -8.45
N ALA A 363 12.44 -4.14 -8.07
CA ALA A 363 12.63 -4.54 -6.68
C ALA A 363 13.71 -3.72 -5.95
N GLY A 364 14.47 -2.86 -6.66
CA GLY A 364 15.54 -2.05 -6.06
C GLY A 364 16.68 -2.89 -5.49
N GLY A 365 16.96 -4.05 -6.05
CA GLY A 365 17.99 -5.01 -5.61
C GLY A 365 17.50 -6.01 -4.57
N PHE A 366 16.35 -5.83 -3.95
CA PHE A 366 15.80 -6.77 -2.99
C PHE A 366 15.31 -8.05 -3.67
N LYS A 367 15.36 -9.17 -2.95
CA LYS A 367 14.99 -10.47 -3.49
C LYS A 367 13.48 -10.67 -3.51
N GLY A 368 12.97 -11.28 -4.59
CA GLY A 368 11.55 -11.63 -4.73
C GLY A 368 10.75 -10.58 -5.49
N GLY A 369 9.52 -10.39 -5.08
CA GLY A 369 8.49 -9.54 -5.67
C GLY A 369 7.10 -9.98 -5.21
N LYS A 370 6.05 -9.58 -5.91
CA LYS A 370 4.68 -10.08 -5.66
C LYS A 370 4.68 -11.61 -5.47
N TYR A 371 3.91 -12.13 -4.54
CA TYR A 371 3.84 -13.56 -4.16
C TYR A 371 5.03 -14.10 -3.37
N SER A 372 6.05 -13.31 -3.11
CA SER A 372 7.29 -13.76 -2.46
C SER A 372 7.26 -13.55 -0.94
N ALA A 373 7.84 -14.49 -0.20
CA ALA A 373 8.12 -14.34 1.23
C ALA A 373 9.43 -13.58 1.51
N TYR A 374 10.22 -13.26 0.48
CA TYR A 374 11.42 -12.42 0.59
C TYR A 374 11.07 -10.92 0.64
N GLU A 375 12.07 -10.11 0.95
CA GLU A 375 11.92 -8.67 1.20
C GLU A 375 11.10 -7.96 0.12
N ALA A 376 11.41 -8.15 -1.17
CA ALA A 376 10.71 -7.46 -2.24
C ALA A 376 9.22 -7.85 -2.40
N GLY A 377 8.75 -8.85 -1.68
CA GLY A 377 7.32 -9.18 -1.66
C GLY A 377 6.48 -8.15 -0.94
N THR A 378 7.01 -7.58 0.13
CA THR A 378 6.31 -6.63 1.01
C THR A 378 6.99 -5.29 1.14
N ARG A 379 8.32 -5.19 0.92
CA ARG A 379 9.03 -3.92 0.94
C ARG A 379 8.62 -3.07 -0.25
N VAL A 380 7.99 -1.94 0.03
CA VAL A 380 7.36 -1.05 -0.96
C VAL A 380 7.80 0.40 -0.71
N PRO A 381 7.72 1.27 -1.73
CA PRO A 381 7.94 2.69 -1.48
C PRO A 381 6.83 3.22 -0.56
N MET A 382 7.21 4.05 0.40
CA MET A 382 6.25 4.77 1.25
C MET A 382 6.73 6.19 1.48
N ILE A 383 5.87 7.15 1.21
CA ILE A 383 6.10 8.57 1.40
C ILE A 383 4.96 9.14 2.23
N VAL A 384 5.29 9.94 3.24
CA VAL A 384 4.30 10.67 4.03
C VAL A 384 4.59 12.16 3.92
N THR A 385 3.61 12.92 3.45
CA THR A 385 3.70 14.37 3.31
C THR A 385 2.58 15.04 4.09
N TYR A 386 2.94 15.99 4.95
CA TYR A 386 1.97 16.78 5.71
C TYR A 386 2.59 18.16 6.05
N PRO A 387 2.50 19.16 5.16
CA PRO A 387 3.25 20.40 5.27
C PRO A 387 3.09 21.12 6.60
N ASN A 388 1.86 21.21 7.14
CA ASN A 388 1.60 21.85 8.42
C ASN A 388 1.85 20.97 9.65
N GLY A 389 2.04 19.65 9.49
CA GLY A 389 2.11 18.71 10.60
C GLY A 389 3.42 17.94 10.71
N LEU A 390 4.33 18.02 9.72
CA LEU A 390 5.63 17.36 9.82
C LEU A 390 6.54 18.10 10.81
N ILE A 391 7.14 17.32 11.71
CA ILE A 391 8.15 17.81 12.67
C ILE A 391 9.51 17.86 11.99
N GLN A 392 9.84 16.82 11.21
CA GLN A 392 11.10 16.72 10.46
C GLN A 392 10.91 15.86 9.22
N ASN A 393 11.11 16.47 8.04
CA ASN A 393 11.14 15.75 6.75
C ASN A 393 12.50 15.04 6.53
N GLY A 394 12.59 14.29 5.45
CA GLY A 394 13.81 13.64 4.98
C GLY A 394 13.64 12.15 4.76
N GLU A 395 14.74 11.40 4.84
CA GLU A 395 14.75 9.95 4.72
C GLU A 395 14.69 9.29 6.11
N SER A 396 13.95 8.19 6.24
CA SER A 396 13.82 7.41 7.47
C SER A 396 13.96 5.92 7.17
N ASP A 397 14.73 5.22 8.00
CA ASP A 397 14.85 3.76 8.00
C ASP A 397 13.98 3.08 9.07
N ALA A 398 13.00 3.81 9.60
CA ALA A 398 12.04 3.26 10.56
C ALA A 398 11.28 2.08 9.95
N LEU A 399 11.28 0.95 10.67
CA LEU A 399 10.51 -0.23 10.29
C LEU A 399 9.02 0.04 10.43
N LEU A 400 8.27 0.06 9.33
CA LEU A 400 6.85 0.36 9.27
C LEU A 400 6.06 -0.73 8.56
N SER A 401 4.82 -0.91 8.97
CA SER A 401 3.84 -1.73 8.25
C SER A 401 2.56 -0.96 8.00
N HIS A 402 1.94 -1.13 6.84
CA HIS A 402 0.68 -0.45 6.50
C HIS A 402 -0.46 -0.73 7.49
N ILE A 403 -0.41 -1.84 8.19
CA ILE A 403 -1.38 -2.15 9.26
C ILE A 403 -1.37 -1.08 10.37
N ASP A 404 -0.26 -0.36 10.53
CA ASP A 404 -0.05 0.66 11.57
C ASP A 404 -0.75 1.98 11.25
N LEU A 405 -1.17 2.18 10.01
CA LEU A 405 -1.91 3.38 9.62
C LEU A 405 -3.22 3.51 10.41
N TYR A 406 -3.87 2.39 10.75
CA TYR A 406 -5.13 2.45 11.50
C TYR A 406 -4.96 3.09 12.89
N ALA A 407 -4.06 2.59 13.73
CA ALA A 407 -3.83 3.13 15.07
C ALA A 407 -3.18 4.53 15.02
N SER A 408 -2.31 4.78 14.03
CA SER A 408 -1.67 6.07 13.84
C SER A 408 -2.67 7.16 13.41
N PHE A 409 -3.61 6.82 12.54
CA PHE A 409 -4.68 7.76 12.17
C PHE A 409 -5.67 7.98 13.30
N ALA A 410 -5.92 6.98 14.15
CA ALA A 410 -6.73 7.19 15.35
C ALA A 410 -6.12 8.31 16.23
N GLU A 411 -4.81 8.24 16.47
CA GLU A 411 -4.08 9.29 17.22
C GLU A 411 -4.12 10.63 16.48
N LEU A 412 -3.84 10.65 15.17
CA LEU A 412 -3.83 11.87 14.36
C LEU A 412 -5.13 12.67 14.45
N ILE A 413 -6.27 11.96 14.44
CA ILE A 413 -7.61 12.59 14.44
C ILE A 413 -8.24 12.65 15.84
N GLY A 414 -7.53 12.26 16.89
CA GLY A 414 -8.02 12.21 18.26
C GLY A 414 -9.16 11.20 18.49
N ALA A 415 -9.21 10.12 17.69
CA ALA A 415 -10.25 9.10 17.78
C ALA A 415 -9.88 8.01 18.79
N THR A 416 -10.84 7.62 19.62
CA THR A 416 -10.67 6.45 20.49
C THR A 416 -10.95 5.17 19.72
N LEU A 417 -10.02 4.20 19.78
CA LEU A 417 -10.20 2.89 19.20
C LEU A 417 -11.31 2.11 19.92
N GLU A 418 -12.21 1.51 19.17
CA GLU A 418 -13.21 0.59 19.71
C GLU A 418 -12.58 -0.68 20.24
N ARG A 419 -13.26 -1.32 21.20
CA ARG A 419 -12.80 -2.62 21.71
C ARG A 419 -12.70 -3.66 20.59
N GLY A 420 -11.51 -4.20 20.39
CA GLY A 420 -11.21 -5.19 19.36
C GLY A 420 -10.95 -4.61 17.97
N ALA A 421 -10.94 -3.27 17.82
CA ALA A 421 -10.45 -2.64 16.60
C ALA A 421 -8.94 -2.72 16.51
N ALA A 422 -8.42 -2.84 15.29
CA ALA A 422 -7.01 -2.69 14.96
C ALA A 422 -6.06 -3.52 15.86
N SER A 423 -6.42 -4.78 16.14
CA SER A 423 -5.73 -5.61 17.15
C SER A 423 -4.24 -5.87 16.87
N ASP A 424 -3.81 -5.75 15.62
CA ASP A 424 -2.43 -5.96 15.20
C ASP A 424 -1.71 -4.65 14.83
N SER A 425 -2.44 -3.53 14.84
CA SER A 425 -1.93 -2.20 14.52
C SER A 425 -1.23 -1.57 15.72
N VAL A 426 -0.13 -0.90 15.48
CA VAL A 426 0.64 -0.12 16.47
C VAL A 426 0.60 1.35 16.08
N ASN A 427 0.44 2.24 17.05
CA ASN A 427 0.56 3.67 16.78
C ASN A 427 2.02 4.04 16.51
N VAL A 428 2.31 4.41 15.29
CA VAL A 428 3.64 4.86 14.82
C VAL A 428 3.58 6.32 14.31
N LEU A 429 2.53 7.06 14.64
CA LEU A 429 2.35 8.46 14.23
C LEU A 429 3.59 9.32 14.47
N PRO A 430 4.31 9.22 15.61
CA PRO A 430 5.53 10.00 15.81
C PRO A 430 6.56 9.80 14.70
N ALA A 431 6.77 8.55 14.25
CA ALA A 431 7.70 8.25 13.15
C ALA A 431 7.14 8.66 11.77
N LEU A 432 5.83 8.73 11.60
CA LEU A 432 5.23 9.27 10.37
C LEU A 432 5.39 10.78 10.24
N LEU A 433 5.66 11.49 11.35
CA LEU A 433 5.79 12.96 11.38
C LEU A 433 7.22 13.44 11.61
N ASP A 434 8.13 12.57 12.05
CA ASP A 434 9.53 12.92 12.32
C ASP A 434 10.46 11.81 11.80
N SER A 435 11.22 12.10 10.75
CA SER A 435 12.12 11.15 10.07
C SER A 435 13.25 10.58 10.96
N ARG A 436 13.48 11.18 12.13
CA ARG A 436 14.54 10.78 13.08
C ARG A 436 14.09 9.71 14.07
N LEU A 437 12.80 9.40 14.11
CA LEU A 437 12.22 8.48 15.09
C LEU A 437 12.09 7.08 14.53
N SER A 438 12.30 6.08 15.38
CA SER A 438 12.05 4.67 15.07
C SER A 438 10.56 4.34 15.28
N ALA A 439 10.12 3.23 14.69
CA ALA A 439 8.74 2.75 14.79
C ALA A 439 8.68 1.33 15.39
N ARG A 440 8.43 0.31 14.55
CA ARG A 440 8.32 -1.08 15.02
C ARG A 440 9.67 -1.69 15.37
N GLN A 441 9.66 -2.61 16.34
CA GLN A 441 10.77 -3.52 16.63
C GLN A 441 10.58 -4.90 16.00
N GLU A 442 9.34 -5.23 15.67
CA GLU A 442 8.93 -6.53 15.15
C GLU A 442 7.78 -6.35 14.17
N MET A 443 7.78 -7.13 13.09
CA MET A 443 6.76 -7.10 12.05
C MET A 443 6.52 -8.49 11.49
N LEU A 444 5.23 -8.83 11.26
CA LEU A 444 4.83 -10.02 10.51
C LEU A 444 4.52 -9.64 9.06
N GLU A 445 4.92 -10.49 8.14
CA GLU A 445 4.64 -10.38 6.70
C GLU A 445 3.98 -11.66 6.21
N GLU A 446 3.01 -11.52 5.30
CA GLU A 446 2.29 -12.64 4.69
C GLU A 446 2.66 -12.82 3.21
N SER A 447 2.81 -14.08 2.83
CA SER A 447 2.78 -14.54 1.45
C SER A 447 1.88 -15.78 1.41
N PHE A 448 2.31 -16.90 0.83
CA PHE A 448 1.70 -18.23 1.04
C PHE A 448 2.20 -18.88 2.34
N THR A 449 3.15 -18.27 2.99
CA THR A 449 3.70 -18.59 4.29
C THR A 449 3.87 -17.30 5.09
N LEU A 450 4.21 -17.40 6.37
CA LEU A 450 4.43 -16.23 7.21
C LEU A 450 5.92 -16.00 7.43
N SER A 451 6.29 -14.74 7.46
CA SER A 451 7.62 -14.28 7.83
C SER A 451 7.54 -13.38 9.06
N LEU A 452 8.56 -13.42 9.88
CA LEU A 452 8.67 -12.56 11.05
C LEU A 452 10.00 -11.84 11.02
N ARG A 453 9.96 -10.51 10.99
CA ARG A 453 11.10 -9.65 11.15
C ARG A 453 11.19 -9.13 12.57
N SER A 454 12.36 -9.18 13.18
CA SER A 454 12.63 -8.59 14.50
C SER A 454 14.06 -8.05 14.52
N GLY A 455 14.17 -6.72 14.62
CA GLY A 455 15.45 -6.02 14.41
C GLY A 455 16.00 -6.34 13.02
N ASP A 456 17.27 -6.72 12.96
CA ASP A 456 17.98 -7.07 11.71
C ASP A 456 17.71 -8.49 11.21
N TRP A 457 16.95 -9.30 11.96
CA TRP A 457 16.72 -10.69 11.60
C TRP A 457 15.36 -10.88 10.92
N LYS A 458 15.35 -11.63 9.81
CA LYS A 458 14.14 -12.10 9.16
C LYS A 458 14.09 -13.62 9.15
N TYR A 459 12.99 -14.14 9.66
CA TYR A 459 12.67 -15.56 9.69
C TYR A 459 11.49 -15.84 8.76
N ILE A 460 11.62 -16.84 7.88
CA ILE A 460 10.54 -17.36 7.05
C ILE A 460 10.22 -18.78 7.51
N GLU A 461 8.96 -19.03 7.89
CA GLU A 461 8.56 -20.36 8.35
C GLU A 461 8.54 -21.39 7.20
N PRO A 462 8.71 -22.69 7.50
CA PRO A 462 8.59 -23.75 6.51
C PRO A 462 7.21 -23.74 5.83
N PHE A 463 7.20 -23.80 4.51
CA PHE A 463 5.98 -23.96 3.72
C PHE A 463 5.77 -25.44 3.39
N ASN A 464 4.69 -26.02 3.93
CA ASN A 464 4.30 -27.43 3.69
C ASN A 464 3.01 -27.53 2.87
N GLY A 465 2.53 -26.41 2.30
CA GLY A 465 1.39 -26.36 1.42
C GLY A 465 1.75 -26.75 -0.02
N GLN A 466 0.73 -26.76 -0.88
CA GLN A 466 0.93 -26.90 -2.31
C GLN A 466 1.06 -25.50 -2.94
N THR A 467 2.16 -25.25 -3.64
CA THR A 467 2.30 -24.02 -4.44
C THR A 467 1.24 -24.04 -5.55
N PRO A 468 0.46 -22.97 -5.73
CA PRO A 468 -0.53 -22.91 -6.80
C PRO A 468 0.11 -23.13 -8.19
N ASP A 469 -0.53 -23.89 -9.06
CA ASP A 469 0.00 -24.25 -10.39
C ASP A 469 0.35 -23.01 -11.22
N TRP A 470 -0.46 -21.96 -11.13
CA TRP A 470 -0.21 -20.68 -11.82
C TRP A 470 1.06 -19.98 -11.32
N LEU A 471 1.42 -20.13 -10.03
CA LEU A 471 2.67 -19.58 -9.48
C LEU A 471 3.89 -20.42 -9.82
N VAL A 472 3.73 -21.75 -9.95
CA VAL A 472 4.81 -22.66 -10.40
C VAL A 472 5.33 -22.23 -11.78
N ASN A 473 4.45 -21.77 -12.65
CA ASN A 473 4.79 -21.34 -14.01
C ASN A 473 5.47 -19.95 -14.06
N LYS A 474 5.40 -19.16 -12.99
CA LYS A 474 6.06 -17.84 -12.86
C LYS A 474 7.48 -18.00 -12.32
N THR A 475 8.35 -18.65 -13.11
CA THR A 475 9.70 -19.07 -12.69
C THR A 475 10.66 -17.91 -12.42
N ALA A 476 10.36 -16.71 -12.90
CA ALA A 476 11.17 -15.51 -12.67
C ALA A 476 11.06 -14.99 -11.22
N ILE A 477 10.04 -15.42 -10.46
CA ILE A 477 9.82 -14.96 -9.09
C ILE A 477 10.47 -15.91 -8.10
N ALA A 478 11.47 -15.42 -7.35
CA ALA A 478 11.98 -16.10 -6.18
C ALA A 478 10.94 -16.01 -5.05
N ASN A 479 10.11 -17.05 -4.86
CA ASN A 479 8.95 -16.99 -3.96
C ASN A 479 9.23 -17.29 -2.49
N GLY A 480 10.37 -17.92 -2.16
CA GLY A 480 10.72 -18.25 -0.77
C GLY A 480 9.95 -19.41 -0.14
N LEU A 481 9.13 -20.13 -0.90
CA LEU A 481 8.31 -21.24 -0.40
C LEU A 481 9.16 -22.52 -0.28
N GLN A 482 9.86 -22.68 0.84
CA GLN A 482 10.72 -23.83 1.10
C GLN A 482 10.18 -24.69 2.23
N THR A 483 10.45 -26.00 2.20
CA THR A 483 10.02 -26.95 3.23
C THR A 483 10.86 -26.88 4.51
N SER A 484 11.97 -26.14 4.49
CA SER A 484 12.82 -25.85 5.64
C SER A 484 12.70 -24.37 6.04
N ALA A 485 12.96 -24.09 7.31
CA ALA A 485 13.05 -22.72 7.81
C ALA A 485 14.15 -21.93 7.12
N GLN A 486 13.93 -20.64 6.94
CA GLN A 486 14.93 -19.71 6.43
C GLN A 486 15.16 -18.61 7.46
N LEU A 487 16.42 -18.18 7.60
CA LEU A 487 16.83 -17.10 8.50
C LEU A 487 17.87 -16.25 7.81
N PHE A 488 17.67 -14.93 7.83
CA PHE A 488 18.57 -13.95 7.22
C PHE A 488 18.96 -12.87 8.23
N ASP A 489 20.23 -12.48 8.23
CA ASP A 489 20.74 -11.30 8.93
C ASP A 489 20.75 -10.13 7.93
N LEU A 490 19.74 -9.29 7.95
CA LEU A 490 19.57 -8.21 6.99
C LEU A 490 20.61 -7.08 7.17
N SER A 491 21.27 -6.99 8.34
CA SER A 491 22.37 -6.05 8.55
C SER A 491 23.61 -6.41 7.71
N GLN A 492 23.79 -7.68 7.39
CA GLN A 492 24.91 -8.21 6.60
C GLN A 492 24.48 -8.65 5.21
N ASP A 493 23.25 -9.07 5.05
CA ASP A 493 22.69 -9.64 3.82
C ASP A 493 21.27 -9.12 3.56
N LYS A 494 21.12 -7.81 3.33
CA LYS A 494 19.83 -7.16 3.05
C LYS A 494 19.11 -7.70 1.81
N PHE A 495 19.80 -8.50 0.98
CA PHE A 495 19.28 -9.10 -0.24
C PHE A 495 18.95 -10.59 -0.09
N GLU A 496 18.97 -11.13 1.13
CA GLU A 496 18.58 -12.50 1.47
C GLU A 496 19.21 -13.59 0.58
N LYS A 497 20.52 -13.45 0.32
CA LYS A 497 21.29 -14.39 -0.52
C LYS A 497 21.70 -15.65 0.24
N ASN A 498 21.92 -15.54 1.55
CA ASN A 498 22.53 -16.57 2.38
C ASN A 498 21.58 -16.97 3.52
N ASN A 499 20.88 -18.10 3.39
CA ASN A 499 20.12 -18.67 4.48
C ASN A 499 21.07 -19.22 5.56
N VAL A 500 21.01 -18.65 6.76
CA VAL A 500 21.87 -19.03 7.91
C VAL A 500 21.12 -19.82 8.99
N ALA A 501 19.92 -20.34 8.70
CA ALA A 501 19.07 -21.06 9.66
C ALA A 501 19.79 -22.24 10.34
N GLU A 502 20.57 -23.02 9.59
CA GLU A 502 21.33 -24.16 10.14
C GLU A 502 22.45 -23.74 11.09
N GLN A 503 22.96 -22.50 10.95
CA GLN A 503 24.03 -21.94 11.77
C GLN A 503 23.48 -21.35 13.08
N HIS A 504 22.17 -21.04 13.15
CA HIS A 504 21.52 -20.38 14.28
C HIS A 504 20.23 -21.10 14.73
N PRO A 505 20.27 -22.42 15.08
CA PRO A 505 19.08 -23.20 15.40
C PRO A 505 18.31 -22.68 16.62
N GLU A 506 18.99 -22.08 17.60
CA GLU A 506 18.37 -21.47 18.77
C GLU A 506 17.58 -20.20 18.39
N LEU A 507 18.04 -19.43 17.43
CA LEU A 507 17.36 -18.24 16.95
C LEU A 507 16.13 -18.63 16.11
N VAL A 508 16.25 -19.65 15.26
CA VAL A 508 15.13 -20.24 14.52
C VAL A 508 14.03 -20.70 15.49
N ALA A 509 14.41 -21.42 16.57
CA ALA A 509 13.44 -21.86 17.57
C ALA A 509 12.75 -20.70 18.29
N LYS A 510 13.47 -19.62 18.59
CA LYS A 510 12.92 -18.39 19.18
C LYS A 510 11.90 -17.72 18.27
N PHE A 511 12.23 -17.54 17.00
CA PHE A 511 11.33 -16.94 16.01
C PHE A 511 10.08 -17.79 15.78
N GLN A 512 10.25 -19.11 15.65
CA GLN A 512 9.12 -20.03 15.51
C GLN A 512 8.18 -19.96 16.72
N ALA A 513 8.73 -19.93 17.93
CA ALA A 513 7.93 -19.80 19.16
C ALA A 513 7.16 -18.46 19.19
N ARG A 514 7.82 -17.36 18.79
CA ARG A 514 7.20 -16.04 18.72
C ARG A 514 6.08 -16.01 17.68
N LEU A 515 6.33 -16.51 16.47
CA LEU A 515 5.33 -16.60 15.40
C LEU A 515 4.12 -17.43 15.83
N ASN A 516 4.34 -18.56 16.50
CA ASN A 516 3.26 -19.38 17.07
C ASN A 516 2.44 -18.65 18.15
N ALA A 517 3.06 -17.71 18.88
CA ALA A 517 2.35 -16.87 19.84
C ALA A 517 1.49 -15.80 19.14
N ILE A 518 1.95 -15.24 18.04
CA ILE A 518 1.19 -14.25 17.24
C ILE A 518 -0.02 -14.91 16.55
N LYS A 519 0.12 -16.16 16.12
CA LYS A 519 -0.96 -16.92 15.46
C LYS A 519 -2.14 -17.26 16.39
N LYS A 520 -1.93 -17.26 17.69
CA LYS A 520 -2.98 -17.50 18.72
C LYS A 520 -3.82 -16.25 18.97
#